data_59b77919277567ee7c1a068dbfbef984
#
_entry.id   59b77919277567ee7c1a068dbfbef984
#
_cell.length_a   1.000
_cell.length_b   1.000
_cell.length_c   1.000
_cell.angle_alpha   90.00
_cell.angle_beta   90.00
_cell.angle_gamma   90.00
#
_symmetry.space_group_name_H-M   'P 1'
#
loop_
_entity.id
_entity.type
_entity.pdbx_description
1 polymer ?
#
loop_
_entity_poly.entity_id
_entity_poly.type
_entity_poly.pdbx_seq_one_letter_code
_entity_poly.pdbx_strand_id
1 'polypeptide(L)'
;MKKHLFLLLLCVAWISAQAGTNIQLFYDFGSLNTACQNERSNRITTTIELFYPDKWGSTFAFIDLDYAIHPNDPKNTIFLGYTEIARCLNFWHESPAKDLSIQVEYNGGLGLGRANTGGLIGYGISHAGLIGLNYCLHTKDYKNIFNLELLYKYIADGDNKLKNKVPLQFTFVWGCDDFCTAPGLRFCGFLDIWGQRGPDKQSWVMLTEPQLWYNVGRWFKCPNLHVGTEIEVSYNFTGSGVMVNPCLGIKWNFD
;
A
#
# COMPACT_ATOMS: atom_id res chain seq x y z
N MET A 1 2.93 -20.66 21.22
CA MET A 1 2.26 -19.51 20.61
C MET A 1 2.52 -18.17 21.32
N LYS A 2 2.31 -18.01 22.63
CA LYS A 2 2.51 -16.72 23.33
C LYS A 2 3.95 -16.17 23.25
N LYS A 3 4.98 -17.01 23.23
CA LYS A 3 6.40 -16.58 23.15
C LYS A 3 6.79 -16.00 21.78
N HIS A 4 6.23 -16.53 20.69
CA HIS A 4 6.53 -16.04 19.34
C HIS A 4 5.80 -14.72 19.02
N LEU A 5 4.59 -14.54 19.58
CA LEU A 5 3.86 -13.26 19.48
C LEU A 5 4.58 -12.15 20.23
N PHE A 6 5.17 -12.46 21.40
CA PHE A 6 5.95 -11.52 22.19
C PHE A 6 7.28 -11.13 21.51
N LEU A 7 7.94 -12.09 20.82
CA LEU A 7 9.14 -11.82 20.02
C LEU A 7 8.83 -10.93 18.80
N LEU A 8 7.69 -11.19 18.13
CA LEU A 8 7.23 -10.37 17.00
C LEU A 8 6.95 -8.93 17.45
N LEU A 9 6.25 -8.75 18.58
CA LEU A 9 5.99 -7.44 19.19
C LEU A 9 7.28 -6.73 19.64
N LEU A 10 8.27 -7.46 20.16
CA LEU A 10 9.58 -6.91 20.51
C LEU A 10 10.39 -6.50 19.26
N CYS A 11 10.35 -7.28 18.18
CA CYS A 11 10.99 -6.91 16.92
C CYS A 11 10.35 -5.66 16.32
N VAL A 12 9.02 -5.55 16.33
CA VAL A 12 8.29 -4.35 15.88
C VAL A 12 8.62 -3.15 16.76
N ALA A 13 8.72 -3.31 18.08
CA ALA A 13 9.07 -2.24 19.01
C ALA A 13 10.53 -1.76 18.86
N TRP A 14 11.45 -2.64 18.41
CA TRP A 14 12.87 -2.26 18.19
C TRP A 14 13.06 -1.51 16.85
N ILE A 15 12.26 -1.84 15.84
CA ILE A 15 12.27 -1.18 14.54
C ILE A 15 11.65 0.22 14.64
N SER A 16 10.65 0.40 15.53
CA SER A 16 9.92 1.66 15.69
C SER A 16 10.76 2.83 16.26
N ALA A 17 11.93 2.57 16.86
CA ALA A 17 12.73 3.62 17.50
C ALA A 17 13.57 4.48 16.51
N GLN A 18 13.64 4.13 15.21
CA GLN A 18 14.46 4.85 14.22
C GLN A 18 13.82 5.00 12.83
N ALA A 19 12.55 4.63 12.65
CA ALA A 19 11.88 4.59 11.37
C ALA A 19 10.48 5.15 11.50
N GLY A 20 10.00 5.86 10.50
CA GLY A 20 8.59 6.23 10.38
C GLY A 20 7.73 4.98 10.28
N THR A 21 7.31 4.43 11.42
CA THR A 21 6.45 3.25 11.51
C THR A 21 5.07 3.68 11.95
N ASN A 22 4.05 3.16 11.30
CA ASN A 22 2.68 3.40 11.71
C ASN A 22 1.81 2.15 11.59
N ILE A 23 0.70 2.16 12.31
CA ILE A 23 -0.40 1.21 12.14
C ILE A 23 -1.66 1.99 11.79
N GLN A 24 -2.38 1.50 10.81
CA GLN A 24 -3.62 2.08 10.33
C GLN A 24 -4.72 1.04 10.44
N LEU A 25 -5.91 1.48 10.77
CA LEU A 25 -7.12 0.66 10.78
C LEU A 25 -8.18 1.38 9.96
N PHE A 26 -8.60 0.76 8.87
CA PHE A 26 -9.60 1.29 7.96
C PHE A 26 -10.91 0.52 8.05
N TYR A 27 -12.01 1.24 7.96
CA TYR A 27 -13.30 0.70 7.57
C TYR A 27 -13.52 1.03 6.08
N ASP A 28 -13.48 0.01 5.24
CA ASP A 28 -13.77 0.09 3.81
C ASP A 28 -15.28 -0.05 3.60
N PHE A 29 -15.91 0.96 3.00
CA PHE A 29 -17.35 0.98 2.75
C PHE A 29 -17.76 0.12 1.54
N GLY A 30 -16.80 -0.51 0.87
CA GLY A 30 -17.02 -1.26 -0.36
C GLY A 30 -17.12 -0.34 -1.59
N SER A 31 -17.40 -0.93 -2.73
CA SER A 31 -17.49 -0.21 -3.99
C SER A 31 -18.70 0.69 -4.05
N LEU A 32 -18.49 1.97 -4.39
CA LEU A 32 -19.57 2.92 -4.68
C LEU A 32 -20.16 2.73 -6.07
N ASN A 33 -19.44 2.08 -6.97
CA ASN A 33 -19.87 1.88 -8.35
C ASN A 33 -20.52 0.51 -8.52
N THR A 34 -21.86 0.48 -8.51
CA THR A 34 -22.68 -0.74 -8.69
C THR A 34 -22.67 -1.30 -10.12
N ALA A 35 -22.09 -0.58 -11.08
CA ALA A 35 -21.97 -1.04 -12.47
C ALA A 35 -20.82 -2.04 -12.70
N CYS A 36 -19.95 -2.22 -11.72
CA CYS A 36 -18.84 -3.18 -11.82
C CYS A 36 -19.30 -4.60 -11.45
N GLN A 37 -18.94 -5.58 -12.27
CA GLN A 37 -19.35 -6.98 -12.11
C GLN A 37 -18.77 -7.68 -10.88
N ASN A 38 -17.86 -7.07 -10.14
CA ASN A 38 -17.27 -7.60 -8.91
C ASN A 38 -17.31 -6.53 -7.83
N GLU A 39 -18.48 -6.32 -7.23
CA GLU A 39 -18.63 -5.40 -6.11
C GLU A 39 -17.74 -5.85 -4.93
N ARG A 40 -16.89 -4.95 -4.49
CA ARG A 40 -16.10 -5.14 -3.27
C ARG A 40 -17.02 -4.91 -2.08
N SER A 41 -17.20 -5.92 -1.24
CA SER A 41 -17.97 -5.79 0.00
C SER A 41 -17.19 -5.00 1.06
N ASN A 42 -17.91 -4.37 1.98
CA ASN A 42 -17.32 -3.69 3.12
C ASN A 42 -16.45 -4.65 3.97
N ARG A 43 -15.36 -4.10 4.53
CA ARG A 43 -14.38 -4.85 5.31
C ARG A 43 -13.64 -3.94 6.28
N ILE A 44 -12.85 -4.54 7.15
CA ILE A 44 -11.84 -3.83 7.92
C ILE A 44 -10.48 -4.21 7.34
N THR A 45 -9.60 -3.23 7.17
CA THR A 45 -8.20 -3.44 6.78
C THR A 45 -7.28 -2.89 7.86
N THR A 46 -6.29 -3.68 8.27
CA THR A 46 -5.18 -3.19 9.09
C THR A 46 -3.95 -3.10 8.24
N THR A 47 -3.38 -1.90 8.13
CA THR A 47 -2.09 -1.64 7.47
C THR A 47 -1.02 -1.40 8.52
N ILE A 48 0.10 -2.10 8.42
CA ILE A 48 1.33 -1.79 9.16
C ILE A 48 2.35 -1.31 8.13
N GLU A 49 2.84 -0.09 8.31
CA GLU A 49 3.73 0.57 7.37
C GLU A 49 5.04 0.94 8.04
N LEU A 50 6.13 0.76 7.32
CA LEU A 50 7.49 1.06 7.74
C LEU A 50 8.19 1.89 6.67
N PHE A 51 8.78 3.02 7.07
CA PHE A 51 9.75 3.75 6.26
C PHE A 51 11.06 3.90 7.04
N TYR A 52 12.15 3.37 6.50
CA TYR A 52 13.47 3.37 7.12
C TYR A 52 14.53 3.94 6.18
N PRO A 53 14.98 5.18 6.40
CA PRO A 53 16.15 5.73 5.69
C PRO A 53 17.43 5.28 6.33
N ASP A 54 18.46 5.05 5.53
CA ASP A 54 19.83 4.76 5.98
C ASP A 54 20.88 5.42 5.06
N LYS A 55 22.16 5.20 5.36
CA LYS A 55 23.26 5.79 4.57
C LYS A 55 23.33 5.32 3.11
N TRP A 56 22.59 4.28 2.75
CA TRP A 56 22.60 3.70 1.39
C TRP A 56 21.32 3.98 0.63
N GLY A 57 20.34 4.66 1.25
CA GLY A 57 19.04 4.98 0.67
C GLY A 57 17.89 4.80 1.65
N SER A 58 16.81 4.17 1.23
CA SER A 58 15.64 3.95 2.09
C SER A 58 14.97 2.62 1.82
N THR A 59 14.30 2.08 2.84
CA THR A 59 13.41 0.94 2.73
C THR A 59 12.00 1.39 3.04
N PHE A 60 11.05 1.07 2.20
CA PHE A 60 9.62 1.18 2.46
C PHE A 60 9.04 -0.23 2.47
N ALA A 61 8.16 -0.52 3.39
CA ALA A 61 7.44 -1.78 3.43
C ALA A 61 6.07 -1.59 4.07
N PHE A 62 5.10 -2.36 3.61
CA PHE A 62 3.82 -2.46 4.31
C PHE A 62 3.24 -3.87 4.21
N ILE A 63 2.33 -4.14 5.11
CA ILE A 63 1.46 -5.31 5.07
C ILE A 63 0.02 -4.89 5.36
N ASP A 64 -0.89 -5.31 4.50
CA ASP A 64 -2.32 -5.19 4.67
C ASP A 64 -2.92 -6.51 5.09
N LEU A 65 -3.84 -6.45 6.04
CA LEU A 65 -4.61 -7.58 6.52
C LEU A 65 -6.09 -7.23 6.45
N ASP A 66 -6.82 -7.93 5.58
CA ASP A 66 -8.27 -7.73 5.41
C ASP A 66 -9.07 -8.71 6.26
N TYR A 67 -10.08 -8.17 6.95
CA TYR A 67 -11.00 -8.93 7.82
C TYR A 67 -12.41 -8.86 7.27
N ALA A 68 -13.07 -10.01 7.17
CA ALA A 68 -14.50 -10.06 6.90
C ALA A 68 -15.29 -9.64 8.15
N ILE A 69 -16.27 -8.74 7.96
CA ILE A 69 -17.07 -8.18 9.06
C ILE A 69 -18.50 -8.74 9.12
N HIS A 70 -18.92 -9.52 8.14
CA HIS A 70 -20.25 -10.13 8.16
C HIS A 70 -20.25 -11.41 8.99
N PRO A 71 -21.12 -11.52 10.04
CA PRO A 71 -21.18 -12.68 10.93
C PRO A 71 -21.43 -14.01 10.21
N ASN A 72 -22.09 -13.97 9.07
CA ASN A 72 -22.39 -15.13 8.24
C ASN A 72 -21.35 -15.35 7.13
N ASP A 73 -20.34 -14.50 7.01
CA ASP A 73 -19.23 -14.76 6.09
C ASP A 73 -18.39 -15.88 6.71
N PRO A 74 -18.30 -17.04 6.05
CA PRO A 74 -17.48 -18.14 6.55
C PRO A 74 -15.98 -17.82 6.61
N LYS A 75 -15.60 -16.69 6.07
CA LYS A 75 -14.25 -16.12 6.18
C LYS A 75 -14.02 -15.37 7.48
N ASN A 76 -14.84 -15.47 8.50
CA ASN A 76 -14.80 -14.75 9.79
C ASN A 76 -13.39 -14.71 10.43
N THR A 77 -12.40 -14.27 9.65
CA THR A 77 -10.97 -14.28 9.93
C THR A 77 -10.26 -13.29 9.00
N ILE A 78 -8.97 -13.20 9.10
CA ILE A 78 -8.13 -12.57 8.07
C ILE A 78 -8.28 -13.41 6.80
N PHE A 79 -8.86 -12.82 5.76
CA PHE A 79 -9.07 -13.53 4.50
C PHE A 79 -8.10 -13.11 3.40
N LEU A 80 -7.35 -12.00 3.60
CA LEU A 80 -6.33 -11.54 2.68
C LEU A 80 -5.18 -10.93 3.46
N GLY A 81 -3.96 -11.25 3.07
CA GLY A 81 -2.74 -10.60 3.48
C GLY A 81 -1.95 -10.20 2.23
N TYR A 82 -1.61 -8.92 2.09
CA TYR A 82 -0.81 -8.39 1.01
C TYR A 82 0.38 -7.62 1.55
N THR A 83 1.52 -7.67 0.88
CA THR A 83 2.73 -6.95 1.29
C THR A 83 3.51 -6.44 0.10
N GLU A 84 4.12 -5.28 0.30
CA GLU A 84 5.14 -4.74 -0.57
C GLU A 84 6.39 -4.39 0.23
N ILE A 85 7.54 -4.58 -0.39
CA ILE A 85 8.84 -4.20 0.18
C ILE A 85 9.65 -3.56 -0.93
N ALA A 86 9.91 -2.27 -0.83
CA ALA A 86 10.71 -1.50 -1.76
C ALA A 86 12.01 -1.05 -1.11
N ARG A 87 13.12 -1.23 -1.80
CA ARG A 87 14.44 -0.75 -1.39
C ARG A 87 15.00 0.19 -2.44
N CYS A 88 15.16 1.47 -2.09
CA CYS A 88 15.91 2.44 -2.85
C CYS A 88 17.39 2.40 -2.46
N LEU A 89 18.27 2.32 -3.45
CA LEU A 89 19.71 2.32 -3.30
C LEU A 89 20.31 3.56 -3.95
N ASN A 90 21.01 4.37 -3.15
CA ASN A 90 21.63 5.61 -3.58
C ASN A 90 23.09 5.64 -3.09
N PHE A 91 23.99 5.05 -3.90
CA PHE A 91 25.43 5.02 -3.60
C PHE A 91 26.14 6.33 -3.93
N TRP A 92 25.46 7.27 -4.60
CA TRP A 92 25.99 8.54 -5.10
C TRP A 92 25.33 9.76 -4.47
N HIS A 93 24.89 9.64 -3.23
CA HIS A 93 24.18 10.67 -2.47
C HIS A 93 24.98 12.00 -2.31
N GLU A 94 26.30 11.99 -2.50
CA GLU A 94 27.15 13.18 -2.49
C GLU A 94 27.32 13.84 -3.88
N SER A 95 26.71 13.26 -4.93
CA SER A 95 26.79 13.77 -6.30
C SER A 95 25.60 14.65 -6.68
N PRO A 96 25.64 15.33 -7.83
CA PRO A 96 24.46 16.03 -8.37
C PRO A 96 23.25 15.14 -8.63
N ALA A 97 23.43 13.81 -8.73
CA ALA A 97 22.37 12.84 -8.92
C ALA A 97 21.82 12.27 -7.59
N LYS A 98 22.06 12.96 -6.48
CA LYS A 98 21.69 12.52 -5.12
C LYS A 98 20.22 12.14 -4.95
N ASP A 99 19.33 12.71 -5.74
CA ASP A 99 17.88 12.48 -5.68
C ASP A 99 17.41 11.31 -6.56
N LEU A 100 18.34 10.68 -7.31
CA LEU A 100 18.09 9.50 -8.12
C LEU A 100 18.54 8.24 -7.37
N SER A 101 17.71 7.20 -7.36
CA SER A 101 18.00 5.90 -6.74
C SER A 101 17.71 4.77 -7.71
N ILE A 102 18.38 3.63 -7.51
CA ILE A 102 17.92 2.35 -8.06
C ILE A 102 16.92 1.76 -7.06
N GLN A 103 15.74 1.37 -7.53
CA GLN A 103 14.74 0.72 -6.70
C GLN A 103 14.65 -0.76 -7.06
N VAL A 104 14.57 -1.59 -6.03
CA VAL A 104 14.23 -3.01 -6.12
C VAL A 104 13.03 -3.23 -5.21
N GLU A 105 12.01 -3.94 -5.71
CA GLU A 105 10.75 -4.10 -5.01
C GLU A 105 10.20 -5.51 -5.17
N TYR A 106 9.49 -5.97 -4.17
CA TYR A 106 8.71 -7.21 -4.17
C TYR A 106 7.28 -6.90 -3.70
N ASN A 107 6.31 -7.41 -4.45
CA ASN A 107 4.89 -7.32 -4.15
C ASN A 107 4.28 -8.73 -4.17
N GLY A 108 3.38 -9.00 -3.22
CA GLY A 108 2.69 -10.28 -3.22
C GLY A 108 1.84 -10.51 -1.99
N GLY A 109 1.08 -11.59 -2.00
CA GLY A 109 0.20 -11.90 -0.89
C GLY A 109 -0.49 -13.25 -1.02
N LEU A 110 -1.36 -13.49 -0.06
CA LEU A 110 -2.17 -14.70 0.05
C LEU A 110 -3.61 -14.31 0.40
N GLY A 111 -4.55 -15.00 -0.19
CA GLY A 111 -5.97 -14.80 0.12
C GLY A 111 -6.68 -16.14 0.36
N LEU A 112 -7.86 -16.04 1.00
CA LEU A 112 -8.79 -17.15 1.18
C LEU A 112 -10.05 -16.89 0.35
N GLY A 113 -10.39 -17.85 -0.47
CA GLY A 113 -11.63 -17.90 -1.27
C GLY A 113 -12.53 -19.04 -0.85
N ARG A 114 -13.72 -19.11 -1.48
CA ARG A 114 -14.61 -20.29 -1.37
C ARG A 114 -14.46 -21.17 -2.61
N ALA A 115 -14.31 -22.46 -2.37
CA ALA A 115 -14.49 -23.46 -3.41
C ALA A 115 -15.98 -23.60 -3.77
N ASN A 116 -16.28 -24.07 -4.97
CA ASN A 116 -17.65 -24.40 -5.38
C ASN A 116 -18.34 -25.42 -4.46
N THR A 117 -17.55 -26.22 -3.74
CA THR A 117 -18.00 -27.19 -2.72
C THR A 117 -18.31 -26.56 -1.36
N GLY A 118 -18.16 -25.24 -1.20
CA GLY A 118 -18.38 -24.50 0.04
C GLY A 118 -17.19 -24.45 1.01
N GLY A 119 -16.11 -25.22 0.77
CA GLY A 119 -14.88 -25.18 1.58
C GLY A 119 -14.04 -23.92 1.31
N LEU A 120 -13.16 -23.58 2.26
CA LEU A 120 -12.16 -22.53 2.08
C LEU A 120 -10.99 -23.04 1.24
N ILE A 121 -10.54 -22.23 0.29
CA ILE A 121 -9.33 -22.47 -0.49
C ILE A 121 -8.39 -21.27 -0.40
N GLY A 122 -7.09 -21.53 -0.22
CA GLY A 122 -6.07 -20.50 -0.35
C GLY A 122 -5.74 -20.22 -1.81
N TYR A 123 -5.45 -18.95 -2.12
CA TYR A 123 -4.91 -18.54 -3.42
C TYR A 123 -3.78 -17.53 -3.22
N GLY A 124 -2.82 -17.52 -4.16
CA GLY A 124 -1.76 -16.50 -4.20
C GLY A 124 -2.28 -15.22 -4.86
N ILE A 125 -1.88 -14.08 -4.31
CA ILE A 125 -1.94 -12.80 -5.01
C ILE A 125 -0.66 -12.67 -5.81
N SER A 126 -0.77 -12.25 -7.07
CA SER A 126 0.36 -12.22 -8.01
C SER A 126 1.67 -11.75 -7.41
N HIS A 127 2.63 -12.68 -7.29
CA HIS A 127 3.98 -12.34 -6.85
C HIS A 127 4.70 -11.59 -7.96
N ALA A 128 5.20 -10.39 -7.66
CA ALA A 128 5.93 -9.57 -8.60
C ALA A 128 7.27 -9.11 -8.01
N GLY A 129 8.30 -9.13 -8.84
CA GLY A 129 9.57 -8.48 -8.58
C GLY A 129 9.70 -7.26 -9.50
N LEU A 130 10.11 -6.13 -8.96
CA LEU A 130 10.29 -4.91 -9.71
C LEU A 130 11.72 -4.39 -9.54
N ILE A 131 12.26 -3.77 -10.59
CA ILE A 131 13.56 -3.10 -10.57
C ILE A 131 13.56 -1.92 -11.52
N GLY A 132 14.13 -0.80 -11.11
CA GLY A 132 14.23 0.38 -11.97
C GLY A 132 14.79 1.60 -11.27
N LEU A 133 14.29 2.75 -11.65
CA LEU A 133 14.74 4.05 -11.15
C LEU A 133 13.64 4.73 -10.35
N ASN A 134 14.06 5.39 -9.28
CA ASN A 134 13.24 6.29 -8.47
C ASN A 134 13.92 7.66 -8.42
N TYR A 135 13.19 8.71 -8.74
CA TYR A 135 13.63 10.09 -8.63
C TYR A 135 12.78 10.82 -7.59
N CYS A 136 13.44 11.29 -6.50
CA CYS A 136 12.80 11.94 -5.37
C CYS A 136 12.87 13.46 -5.51
N LEU A 137 11.73 14.10 -5.73
CA LEU A 137 11.56 15.54 -5.63
C LEU A 137 11.10 15.88 -4.21
N HIS A 138 11.74 16.86 -3.56
CA HIS A 138 11.37 17.24 -2.22
C HIS A 138 11.65 18.71 -1.91
N THR A 139 10.91 19.28 -0.97
CA THR A 139 11.25 20.57 -0.36
C THR A 139 12.46 20.42 0.57
N LYS A 140 13.14 21.54 0.88
CA LYS A 140 14.35 21.50 1.72
C LYS A 140 14.10 20.93 3.12
N ASP A 141 12.89 21.06 3.63
CA ASP A 141 12.44 20.57 4.93
C ASP A 141 11.78 19.19 4.86
N TYR A 142 11.72 18.58 3.68
CA TYR A 142 11.08 17.29 3.40
C TYR A 142 9.60 17.21 3.76
N LYS A 143 8.93 18.34 3.97
CA LYS A 143 7.48 18.36 4.19
C LYS A 143 6.68 17.96 2.95
N ASN A 144 7.22 18.26 1.76
CA ASN A 144 6.64 17.80 0.51
C ASN A 144 7.64 16.90 -0.20
N ILE A 145 7.21 15.68 -0.47
CA ILE A 145 8.00 14.63 -1.13
C ILE A 145 7.18 14.08 -2.29
N PHE A 146 7.83 13.91 -3.44
CA PHE A 146 7.23 13.33 -4.63
C PHE A 146 8.23 12.36 -5.25
N ASN A 147 7.91 11.08 -5.32
CA ASN A 147 8.73 10.10 -6.00
C ASN A 147 8.13 9.79 -7.37
N LEU A 148 8.97 9.77 -8.38
CA LEU A 148 8.68 9.34 -9.73
C LEU A 148 9.46 8.06 -10.00
N GLU A 149 8.76 6.96 -10.26
CA GLU A 149 9.36 5.65 -10.42
C GLU A 149 9.06 5.08 -11.80
N LEU A 150 10.08 4.51 -12.41
CA LEU A 150 9.94 3.75 -13.65
C LEU A 150 10.60 2.38 -13.46
N LEU A 151 9.77 1.36 -13.34
CA LEU A 151 10.17 0.03 -12.93
C LEU A 151 9.87 -1.01 -14.02
N TYR A 152 10.80 -1.92 -14.24
CA TYR A 152 10.52 -3.18 -14.92
C TYR A 152 9.82 -4.11 -13.93
N LYS A 153 8.62 -4.62 -14.29
CA LYS A 153 7.79 -5.47 -13.45
C LYS A 153 7.73 -6.89 -13.99
N TYR A 154 8.25 -7.84 -13.24
CA TYR A 154 8.15 -9.25 -13.53
C TYR A 154 7.12 -9.90 -12.62
N ILE A 155 6.05 -10.47 -13.19
CA ILE A 155 5.02 -11.21 -12.47
C ILE A 155 5.34 -12.70 -12.56
N ALA A 156 5.56 -13.34 -11.40
CA ALA A 156 6.05 -14.72 -11.30
C ALA A 156 4.96 -15.79 -11.41
N ASP A 157 3.69 -15.41 -11.34
CA ASP A 157 2.58 -16.37 -11.29
C ASP A 157 2.43 -17.18 -12.56
N GLY A 158 2.15 -18.48 -12.36
CA GLY A 158 1.96 -19.46 -13.41
C GLY A 158 0.70 -19.30 -14.26
N ASP A 159 -0.23 -18.39 -13.92
CA ASP A 159 -1.37 -18.12 -14.77
C ASP A 159 -0.96 -17.25 -15.96
N ASN A 160 -0.77 -17.95 -17.11
CA ASN A 160 -0.43 -17.33 -18.39
C ASN A 160 -1.44 -16.25 -18.84
N LYS A 161 -2.60 -16.14 -18.21
CA LYS A 161 -3.63 -15.13 -18.54
C LYS A 161 -3.30 -13.75 -18.00
N LEU A 162 -2.49 -13.67 -16.93
CA LEU A 162 -2.12 -12.42 -16.25
C LEU A 162 -0.72 -11.91 -16.62
N LYS A 163 -0.03 -12.52 -17.58
CA LYS A 163 1.32 -12.09 -17.97
C LYS A 163 1.34 -10.69 -18.55
N ASN A 164 2.35 -9.93 -18.14
CA ASN A 164 2.61 -8.58 -18.65
C ASN A 164 2.84 -8.63 -20.16
N LYS A 165 2.05 -7.88 -20.91
CA LYS A 165 2.37 -7.55 -22.29
C LYS A 165 3.45 -6.48 -22.38
N VAL A 166 3.42 -5.52 -21.45
CA VAL A 166 4.40 -4.46 -21.30
C VAL A 166 4.92 -4.54 -19.87
N PRO A 167 6.15 -5.03 -19.67
CA PRO A 167 6.70 -5.28 -18.34
C PRO A 167 7.21 -3.99 -17.67
N LEU A 168 6.41 -2.93 -17.71
CA LEU A 168 6.72 -1.63 -17.13
C LEU A 168 5.64 -1.22 -16.15
N GLN A 169 6.07 -0.63 -15.05
CA GLN A 169 5.24 0.08 -14.09
C GLN A 169 5.77 1.51 -13.94
N PHE A 170 4.86 2.47 -14.02
CA PHE A 170 5.07 3.83 -13.58
C PHE A 170 4.39 4.01 -12.24
N THR A 171 5.13 4.53 -11.26
CA THR A 171 4.61 4.86 -9.93
C THR A 171 4.88 6.33 -9.63
N PHE A 172 3.87 7.01 -9.10
CA PHE A 172 3.99 8.35 -8.54
C PHE A 172 3.53 8.32 -7.09
N VAL A 173 4.43 8.61 -6.15
CA VAL A 173 4.13 8.69 -4.72
C VAL A 173 4.22 10.13 -4.27
N TRP A 174 3.28 10.58 -3.43
CA TRP A 174 3.32 11.92 -2.85
C TRP A 174 3.07 11.90 -1.36
N GLY A 175 3.68 12.88 -0.67
CA GLY A 175 3.45 13.17 0.73
C GLY A 175 3.60 14.66 0.96
N CYS A 176 2.54 15.32 1.43
CA CYS A 176 2.48 16.75 1.67
C CYS A 176 2.02 17.00 3.10
N ASP A 177 2.93 17.38 3.98
CA ASP A 177 2.62 17.77 5.36
C ASP A 177 2.13 19.23 5.40
N ASP A 178 1.30 19.54 6.38
CA ASP A 178 0.65 20.84 6.54
C ASP A 178 -0.06 21.28 5.24
N PHE A 179 -0.71 20.31 4.58
CA PHE A 179 -1.39 20.48 3.29
C PHE A 179 -2.35 21.67 3.31
N CYS A 180 -2.35 22.45 2.22
CA CYS A 180 -3.10 23.71 2.15
C CYS A 180 -2.80 24.68 3.32
N THR A 181 -1.58 24.68 3.85
CA THR A 181 -1.17 25.48 5.02
C THR A 181 -1.94 25.17 6.31
N ALA A 182 -2.64 24.05 6.36
CA ALA A 182 -3.37 23.60 7.54
C ALA A 182 -2.47 22.72 8.43
N PRO A 183 -2.04 23.22 9.62
CA PRO A 183 -1.09 22.49 10.45
C PRO A 183 -1.65 21.15 10.92
N GLY A 184 -0.89 20.08 10.69
CA GLY A 184 -1.26 18.71 11.05
C GLY A 184 -2.19 18.02 10.05
N LEU A 185 -2.51 18.65 8.92
CA LEU A 185 -3.17 18.00 7.79
C LEU A 185 -2.10 17.43 6.85
N ARG A 186 -2.18 16.15 6.53
CA ARG A 186 -1.29 15.48 5.57
C ARG A 186 -2.10 14.93 4.42
N PHE A 187 -1.70 15.26 3.19
CA PHE A 187 -2.20 14.65 1.97
C PHE A 187 -1.11 13.76 1.39
N CYS A 188 -1.37 12.47 1.26
CA CYS A 188 -0.39 11.51 0.73
C CYS A 188 -1.08 10.43 -0.08
N GLY A 189 -0.29 9.57 -0.71
CA GLY A 189 -0.79 8.46 -1.49
C GLY A 189 0.13 8.09 -2.63
N PHE A 190 -0.37 7.26 -3.52
CA PHE A 190 0.34 6.82 -4.71
C PHE A 190 -0.59 6.68 -5.91
N LEU A 191 0.00 6.62 -7.09
CA LEU A 191 -0.62 6.26 -8.37
C LEU A 191 0.30 5.27 -9.08
N ASP A 192 -0.22 4.08 -9.35
CA ASP A 192 0.43 3.04 -10.13
C ASP A 192 -0.27 2.85 -11.48
N ILE A 193 0.54 2.73 -12.54
CA ILE A 193 0.07 2.34 -13.86
C ILE A 193 1.02 1.28 -14.40
N TRP A 194 0.50 0.09 -14.69
CA TRP A 194 1.32 -0.99 -15.22
C TRP A 194 0.68 -1.79 -16.35
N GLY A 195 1.52 -2.42 -17.16
CA GLY A 195 1.08 -3.26 -18.25
C GLY A 195 0.74 -4.67 -17.76
N GLN A 196 -0.55 -4.99 -17.65
CA GLN A 196 -1.04 -6.31 -17.33
C GLN A 196 -2.40 -6.53 -17.96
N ARG A 197 -2.71 -7.78 -18.32
CA ARG A 197 -4.04 -8.12 -18.80
C ARG A 197 -5.00 -8.22 -17.61
N GLY A 198 -5.85 -7.22 -17.47
CA GLY A 198 -6.86 -7.19 -16.42
C GLY A 198 -8.16 -7.94 -16.79
N PRO A 199 -9.19 -7.85 -15.94
CA PRO A 199 -10.46 -8.58 -16.08
C PRO A 199 -11.18 -8.33 -17.40
N ASP A 200 -11.14 -7.12 -17.92
CA ASP A 200 -11.75 -6.74 -19.22
C ASP A 200 -10.86 -7.04 -20.44
N LYS A 201 -9.74 -7.76 -20.22
CA LYS A 201 -8.72 -8.09 -21.23
C LYS A 201 -7.92 -6.87 -21.74
N GLN A 202 -8.07 -5.70 -21.12
CA GLN A 202 -7.22 -4.55 -21.42
C GLN A 202 -5.76 -4.83 -21.05
N SER A 203 -4.85 -4.05 -21.61
CA SER A 203 -3.41 -4.23 -21.40
C SER A 203 -2.83 -3.34 -20.30
N TRP A 204 -3.67 -2.51 -19.67
CA TRP A 204 -3.24 -1.58 -18.65
C TRP A 204 -4.13 -1.67 -17.42
N VAL A 205 -3.50 -1.56 -16.27
CA VAL A 205 -4.13 -1.47 -14.96
C VAL A 205 -3.67 -0.19 -14.30
N MET A 206 -4.58 0.46 -13.58
CA MET A 206 -4.28 1.63 -12.77
C MET A 206 -4.81 1.40 -11.36
N LEU A 207 -4.04 1.82 -10.37
CA LEU A 207 -4.43 1.87 -8.96
C LEU A 207 -3.91 3.17 -8.35
N THR A 208 -4.76 3.87 -7.60
CA THR A 208 -4.34 5.04 -6.81
C THR A 208 -5.11 5.08 -5.50
N GLU A 209 -4.42 5.48 -4.43
CA GLU A 209 -4.97 5.56 -3.08
C GLU A 209 -4.61 6.91 -2.44
N PRO A 210 -5.27 8.02 -2.86
CA PRO A 210 -5.15 9.28 -2.15
C PRO A 210 -5.68 9.17 -0.72
N GLN A 211 -4.87 9.63 0.23
CA GLN A 211 -5.16 9.66 1.65
C GLN A 211 -5.12 11.08 2.18
N LEU A 212 -6.05 11.41 3.07
CA LEU A 212 -6.05 12.66 3.81
C LEU A 212 -6.11 12.36 5.31
N TRP A 213 -5.07 12.75 6.05
CA TRP A 213 -4.92 12.50 7.48
C TRP A 213 -4.87 13.79 8.26
N TYR A 214 -5.60 13.87 9.37
CA TYR A 214 -5.54 14.96 10.31
C TYR A 214 -5.07 14.51 11.70
N ASN A 215 -4.07 15.17 12.26
CA ASN A 215 -3.57 14.88 13.58
C ASN A 215 -4.53 15.40 14.65
N VAL A 216 -5.51 14.59 15.03
CA VAL A 216 -6.49 14.90 16.08
C VAL A 216 -5.87 14.83 17.47
N GLY A 217 -4.80 14.07 17.63
CA GLY A 217 -4.09 13.90 18.89
C GLY A 217 -3.50 15.19 19.45
N ARG A 218 -3.32 16.21 18.61
CA ARG A 218 -2.91 17.56 19.03
C ARG A 218 -3.86 18.16 20.08
N TRP A 219 -5.14 17.83 20.03
CA TRP A 219 -6.14 18.31 20.98
C TRP A 219 -6.12 17.56 22.30
N PHE A 220 -5.58 16.34 22.32
CA PHE A 220 -5.62 15.41 23.46
C PHE A 220 -4.23 15.13 24.07
N LYS A 221 -3.19 15.89 23.68
CA LYS A 221 -1.78 15.64 24.07
C LYS A 221 -1.30 14.23 23.68
N CYS A 222 -1.77 13.73 22.57
CA CYS A 222 -1.48 12.43 22.00
C CYS A 222 -1.07 12.58 20.52
N PRO A 223 0.10 13.20 20.24
CA PRO A 223 0.48 13.64 18.87
C PRO A 223 0.53 12.51 17.84
N ASN A 224 0.57 11.28 18.28
CA ASN A 224 0.66 10.09 17.45
C ASN A 224 -0.67 9.69 16.80
N LEU A 225 -1.81 10.23 17.28
CA LEU A 225 -3.13 9.82 16.82
C LEU A 225 -3.63 10.69 15.66
N HIS A 226 -3.97 10.04 14.56
CA HIS A 226 -4.54 10.66 13.37
C HIS A 226 -5.88 10.01 13.01
N VAL A 227 -6.77 10.78 12.41
CA VAL A 227 -7.99 10.33 11.77
C VAL A 227 -7.95 10.77 10.31
N GLY A 228 -8.43 9.95 9.43
CA GLY A 228 -8.35 10.26 8.01
C GLY A 228 -9.21 9.37 7.13
N THR A 229 -9.01 9.54 5.85
CA THR A 229 -9.71 8.80 4.80
C THR A 229 -8.72 8.38 3.73
N GLU A 230 -9.03 7.28 3.09
CA GLU A 230 -8.40 6.80 1.87
C GLU A 230 -9.48 6.56 0.84
N ILE A 231 -9.20 6.82 -0.42
CA ILE A 231 -10.10 6.52 -1.52
C ILE A 231 -9.33 5.69 -2.54
N GLU A 232 -9.52 4.37 -2.52
CA GLU A 232 -8.99 3.53 -3.60
C GLU A 232 -9.76 3.84 -4.88
N VAL A 233 -9.05 4.26 -5.92
CA VAL A 233 -9.57 4.39 -7.28
C VAL A 233 -8.75 3.49 -8.18
N SER A 234 -9.40 2.55 -8.84
CA SER A 234 -8.71 1.62 -9.71
C SER A 234 -9.39 1.49 -11.08
N TYR A 235 -8.62 1.14 -12.09
CA TYR A 235 -9.10 0.80 -13.41
C TYR A 235 -8.58 -0.59 -13.78
N ASN A 236 -9.49 -1.49 -14.09
CA ASN A 236 -9.16 -2.85 -14.58
C ASN A 236 -8.27 -3.65 -13.61
N PHE A 237 -8.36 -3.37 -12.31
CA PHE A 237 -7.56 -4.01 -11.25
C PHE A 237 -8.27 -5.25 -10.70
N THR A 238 -9.25 -5.08 -9.81
CA THR A 238 -10.01 -6.19 -9.22
C THR A 238 -11.30 -6.50 -9.99
N GLY A 239 -11.79 -5.56 -10.78
CA GLY A 239 -12.97 -5.68 -11.64
C GLY A 239 -12.76 -4.96 -12.97
N SER A 240 -13.70 -5.09 -13.89
CA SER A 240 -13.66 -4.35 -15.16
C SER A 240 -14.12 -2.91 -14.98
N GLY A 241 -13.43 -1.97 -15.67
CA GLY A 241 -13.75 -0.55 -15.62
C GLY A 241 -13.20 0.16 -14.38
N VAL A 242 -13.77 1.29 -14.05
CA VAL A 242 -13.36 2.12 -12.91
C VAL A 242 -14.08 1.68 -11.65
N MET A 243 -13.33 1.45 -10.58
CA MET A 243 -13.86 1.19 -9.23
C MET A 243 -13.44 2.30 -8.28
N VAL A 244 -14.31 2.62 -7.32
CA VAL A 244 -14.04 3.62 -6.27
C VAL A 244 -14.47 3.03 -4.94
N ASN A 245 -13.53 2.88 -4.02
CA ASN A 245 -13.73 2.27 -2.71
C ASN A 245 -13.26 3.26 -1.63
N PRO A 246 -14.17 4.01 -0.99
CA PRO A 246 -13.80 4.93 0.08
C PRO A 246 -13.60 4.20 1.40
N CYS A 247 -12.60 4.64 2.17
CA CYS A 247 -12.31 4.15 3.49
C CYS A 247 -12.28 5.30 4.50
N LEU A 248 -12.67 5.03 5.73
CA LEU A 248 -12.42 5.89 6.88
C LEU A 248 -11.47 5.20 7.83
N GLY A 249 -10.45 5.91 8.33
CA GLY A 249 -9.38 5.29 9.09
C GLY A 249 -8.93 6.06 10.31
N ILE A 250 -8.29 5.31 11.20
CA ILE A 250 -7.47 5.84 12.29
C ILE A 250 -6.04 5.35 12.08
N LYS A 251 -5.07 6.20 12.41
CA LYS A 251 -3.64 5.91 12.30
C LYS A 251 -2.91 6.28 13.58
N TRP A 252 -2.01 5.41 13.99
CA TRP A 252 -1.07 5.65 15.07
C TRP A 252 0.36 5.61 14.55
N ASN A 253 1.08 6.72 14.66
CA ASN A 253 2.51 6.77 14.41
C ASN A 253 3.28 6.35 15.66
N PHE A 254 4.37 5.60 15.49
CA PHE A 254 5.21 5.13 16.61
C PHE A 254 6.45 6.02 16.84
N ASP A 255 6.51 7.17 16.21
CA ASP A 255 7.61 8.14 16.30
C ASP A 255 7.66 8.87 17.67
#